data_72b2783148b5f7847e3c3719537ac89d
#
_entry.id   72b2783148b5f7847e3c3719537ac89d
#
_cell.length_a   1.000
_cell.length_b   1.000
_cell.length_c   1.000
_cell.angle_alpha   90.00
_cell.angle_beta   90.00
_cell.angle_gamma   90.00
#
_symmetry.space_group_name_H-M   'P 1'
#
loop_
_entity.id
_entity.type
_entity.pdbx_description
1 polymer ?
#
loop_
_entity_poly.entity_id
_entity_poly.type
_entity_poly.pdbx_seq_one_letter_code
_entity_poly.pdbx_strand_id
1 'polypeptide(L)'
;MGRNWVFLGDSLTEGVGSSRVSHVSELVKQLRSSGCAGAVNVHEFRLRHVDGNFSRQIKLNVAGLMNVDSQHDASDLWLWNFACEGQTVDSDFDWLPLIALLRPEVIVVFRGSLESIIRPAMIRDGDWPWWVPPSWRGYAAMDPRCYFSSTWWSRAKQVSVDTLKQKARLRLLKLRPGEPLMDLEIFATCQTGLLKQLRAVSPRVLVLGLLPVDGVCFPGSPAHFEIVNERLAEVAEAEEAEFLNWGPQLDQNDLFYRDGFHPNATGAAALATILREQILL
;
A
#
# COMPACT_ATOMS: atom_id res chain seq x y z
N MET A 1 24.44 15.49 -5.23
CA MET A 1 23.15 14.86 -5.51
C MET A 1 22.40 14.77 -4.20
N GLY A 2 21.13 15.20 -4.16
CA GLY A 2 20.29 15.07 -2.98
C GLY A 2 20.01 13.60 -2.65
N ARG A 3 19.57 13.34 -1.42
CA ARG A 3 19.20 12.00 -0.94
C ARG A 3 17.83 11.62 -1.50
N ASN A 4 17.69 10.46 -2.13
CA ASN A 4 16.44 10.00 -2.72
C ASN A 4 15.89 8.80 -1.93
N TRP A 5 14.64 8.89 -1.46
CA TRP A 5 13.91 7.79 -0.86
C TRP A 5 12.68 7.47 -1.72
N VAL A 6 12.48 6.21 -2.02
CA VAL A 6 11.38 5.72 -2.86
C VAL A 6 10.42 4.90 -2.01
N PHE A 7 9.12 5.11 -2.22
CA PHE A 7 8.04 4.36 -1.58
C PHE A 7 7.19 3.66 -2.64
N LEU A 8 7.12 2.35 -2.55
CA LEU A 8 6.23 1.49 -3.33
C LEU A 8 5.12 0.97 -2.43
N GLY A 9 3.88 1.01 -2.89
CA GLY A 9 2.76 0.58 -2.05
C GLY A 9 1.41 0.72 -2.74
N ASP A 10 0.37 0.30 -2.05
CA ASP A 10 -1.03 0.34 -2.46
C ASP A 10 -1.80 1.53 -1.84
N SER A 11 -3.10 1.36 -1.64
CA SER A 11 -3.99 2.35 -1.02
C SER A 11 -3.56 2.77 0.39
N LEU A 12 -2.88 1.90 1.14
CA LEU A 12 -2.40 2.18 2.49
C LEU A 12 -1.26 3.20 2.46
N THR A 13 -0.36 3.07 1.48
CA THR A 13 0.75 4.00 1.28
C THR A 13 0.29 5.30 0.61
N GLU A 14 -0.70 5.24 -0.27
CA GLU A 14 -1.32 6.41 -0.89
C GLU A 14 -2.12 7.26 0.11
N GLY A 15 -2.64 6.66 1.18
CA GLY A 15 -3.48 7.32 2.20
C GLY A 15 -4.94 7.45 1.78
N VAL A 16 -5.48 6.44 1.13
CA VAL A 16 -6.89 6.37 0.75
C VAL A 16 -7.77 6.42 2.00
N GLY A 17 -8.85 7.21 1.94
CA GLY A 17 -9.80 7.38 3.06
C GLY A 17 -9.46 8.51 4.03
N SER A 18 -8.22 8.96 4.11
CA SER A 18 -7.71 9.92 5.10
C SER A 18 -7.54 11.35 4.58
N SER A 19 -8.25 11.76 3.55
CA SER A 19 -8.04 13.06 2.90
C SER A 19 -6.56 13.28 2.50
N ARG A 20 -5.88 12.19 2.11
CA ARG A 20 -4.47 12.12 1.69
C ARG A 20 -3.45 12.18 2.84
N VAL A 21 -3.86 11.92 4.06
CA VAL A 21 -2.94 11.70 5.17
C VAL A 21 -2.44 10.25 5.10
N SER A 22 -1.24 10.04 4.62
CA SER A 22 -0.56 8.75 4.61
C SER A 22 0.62 8.75 5.58
N HIS A 23 1.14 7.58 5.92
CA HIS A 23 2.38 7.50 6.70
C HIS A 23 3.55 8.19 5.99
N VAL A 24 3.57 8.22 4.65
CA VAL A 24 4.58 8.98 3.88
C VAL A 24 4.42 10.48 4.10
N SER A 25 3.19 11.02 4.03
CA SER A 25 2.95 12.45 4.26
C SER A 25 3.24 12.86 5.70
N GLU A 26 2.96 12.01 6.69
CA GLU A 26 3.29 12.24 8.09
C GLU A 26 4.80 12.13 8.34
N LEU A 27 5.48 11.18 7.71
CA LEU A 27 6.94 11.07 7.75
C LEU A 27 7.60 12.38 7.26
N VAL A 28 7.10 12.93 6.16
CA VAL A 28 7.59 14.23 5.65
C VAL A 28 7.43 15.35 6.67
N LYS A 29 6.28 15.45 7.34
CA LYS A 29 6.06 16.44 8.40
C LYS A 29 7.05 16.26 9.56
N GLN A 30 7.25 15.03 9.99
CA GLN A 30 8.19 14.71 11.07
C GLN A 30 9.64 15.03 10.69
N LEU A 31 10.06 14.70 9.46
CA LEU A 31 11.41 15.01 8.97
C LEU A 31 11.65 16.53 8.87
N ARG A 32 10.67 17.28 8.38
CA ARG A 32 10.74 18.76 8.33
C ARG A 32 10.86 19.38 9.72
N SER A 33 10.11 18.85 10.70
CA SER A 33 10.12 19.37 12.05
C SER A 33 11.39 19.00 12.85
N SER A 34 12.06 17.92 12.48
CA SER A 34 13.27 17.45 13.18
C SER A 34 14.56 18.12 12.72
N GLY A 35 14.54 18.85 11.63
CA GLY A 35 15.74 19.50 11.06
C GLY A 35 16.81 18.50 10.57
N CYS A 36 16.45 17.22 10.36
CA CYS A 36 17.39 16.16 9.96
C CYS A 36 17.88 16.27 8.51
N ALA A 37 17.31 17.16 7.72
CA ALA A 37 17.69 17.39 6.32
C ALA A 37 17.61 18.89 6.01
N GLY A 38 18.19 19.31 4.90
CA GLY A 38 17.94 20.61 4.29
C GLY A 38 16.47 20.77 3.90
N ALA A 39 16.16 20.96 2.63
CA ALA A 39 14.77 20.91 2.18
C ALA A 39 14.29 19.44 2.09
N VAL A 40 13.06 19.17 2.53
CA VAL A 40 12.39 17.88 2.32
C VAL A 40 11.33 18.07 1.25
N ASN A 41 11.57 17.49 0.08
CA ASN A 41 10.72 17.60 -1.10
C ASN A 41 9.93 16.30 -1.30
N VAL A 42 8.71 16.39 -1.82
CA VAL A 42 7.85 15.22 -2.06
C VAL A 42 7.30 15.24 -3.46
N HIS A 43 7.45 14.11 -4.15
CA HIS A 43 6.79 13.84 -5.42
C HIS A 43 5.85 12.67 -5.26
N GLU A 44 4.55 12.90 -5.51
CA GLU A 44 3.52 11.87 -5.52
C GLU A 44 3.12 11.56 -6.95
N PHE A 45 3.33 10.31 -7.36
CA PHE A 45 2.86 9.80 -8.64
C PHE A 45 1.50 9.16 -8.45
N ARG A 46 0.46 9.90 -8.80
CA ARG A 46 -0.92 9.40 -8.77
C ARG A 46 -1.30 8.93 -10.14
N LEU A 47 -1.31 7.66 -10.33
CA LEU A 47 -1.85 7.06 -11.52
C LEU A 47 -3.32 6.73 -11.26
N ARG A 48 -4.19 7.60 -11.75
CA ARG A 48 -5.55 7.15 -12.02
C ARG A 48 -5.47 6.12 -13.14
N HIS A 49 -6.17 5.02 -13.02
CA HIS A 49 -6.40 4.07 -14.11
C HIS A 49 -6.71 4.85 -15.40
N VAL A 50 -5.71 4.98 -16.25
CA VAL A 50 -5.86 5.56 -17.57
C VAL A 50 -5.42 4.47 -18.55
N ASP A 51 -6.39 3.98 -19.30
CA ASP A 51 -6.24 2.98 -20.33
C ASP A 51 -4.95 3.13 -21.14
N GLY A 52 -4.13 2.07 -21.16
CA GLY A 52 -3.14 1.76 -22.21
C GLY A 52 -2.02 2.76 -22.57
N ASN A 53 -2.03 4.01 -22.08
CA ASN A 53 -1.06 5.06 -22.42
C ASN A 53 -0.05 5.38 -21.28
N PHE A 54 0.03 4.50 -20.30
CA PHE A 54 0.82 4.63 -19.08
C PHE A 54 2.30 4.94 -19.32
N SER A 55 2.95 4.20 -20.20
CA SER A 55 4.38 4.33 -20.45
C SER A 55 4.82 5.66 -21.09
N ARG A 56 3.88 6.32 -21.79
CA ARG A 56 4.20 7.59 -22.51
C ARG A 56 4.15 8.81 -21.58
N GLN A 57 3.25 8.83 -20.63
CA GLN A 57 3.10 9.95 -19.68
C GLN A 57 4.18 9.92 -18.61
N ILE A 58 4.62 8.73 -18.19
CA ILE A 58 5.77 8.55 -17.29
C ILE A 58 7.06 9.07 -17.96
N LYS A 59 7.33 8.73 -19.21
CA LYS A 59 8.53 9.19 -19.93
C LYS A 59 8.60 10.71 -20.07
N LEU A 60 7.47 11.39 -20.22
CA LEU A 60 7.42 12.85 -20.34
C LEU A 60 7.65 13.56 -19.00
N ASN A 61 7.15 12.98 -17.89
CA ASN A 61 7.36 13.53 -16.55
C ASN A 61 8.81 13.29 -16.07
N VAL A 62 9.42 12.16 -16.41
CA VAL A 62 10.80 11.84 -16.07
C VAL A 62 11.79 12.84 -16.70
N ALA A 63 11.58 13.21 -17.96
CA ALA A 63 12.44 14.21 -18.62
C ALA A 63 12.35 15.60 -17.94
N GLY A 64 11.16 15.95 -17.43
CA GLY A 64 10.96 17.16 -16.62
C GLY A 64 11.63 17.08 -15.25
N LEU A 65 11.61 15.90 -14.62
CA LEU A 65 12.21 15.66 -13.30
C LEU A 65 13.75 15.66 -13.37
N MET A 66 14.33 15.11 -14.42
CA MET A 66 15.79 15.10 -14.62
C MET A 66 16.38 16.50 -14.85
N ASN A 67 15.60 17.44 -15.38
CA ASN A 67 16.01 18.84 -15.49
C ASN A 67 16.02 19.60 -14.16
N VAL A 68 15.36 19.07 -13.12
CA VAL A 68 15.35 19.62 -11.77
C VAL A 68 16.64 19.29 -11.01
N ASP A 69 17.34 18.23 -11.41
CA ASP A 69 18.52 17.68 -10.70
C ASP A 69 19.76 18.58 -10.70
N SER A 70 19.78 19.64 -11.50
CA SER A 70 20.95 20.53 -11.63
C SER A 70 21.03 21.66 -10.57
N GLN A 71 20.01 21.81 -9.70
CA GLN A 71 19.92 22.92 -8.75
C GLN A 71 19.80 22.51 -7.26
N HIS A 72 19.98 21.21 -6.94
CA HIS A 72 19.71 20.73 -5.58
C HIS A 72 20.96 20.67 -4.70
N ASP A 73 20.80 21.13 -3.46
CA ASP A 73 21.81 20.99 -2.41
C ASP A 73 21.95 19.48 -2.06
N ALA A 74 23.19 19.05 -1.77
CA ALA A 74 23.46 17.69 -1.32
C ALA A 74 22.76 17.32 0.01
N SER A 75 22.32 18.32 0.76
CA SER A 75 21.56 18.15 2.01
C SER A 75 20.07 17.93 1.79
N ASP A 76 19.54 18.13 0.59
CA ASP A 76 18.13 17.99 0.28
C ASP A 76 17.70 16.53 0.23
N LEU A 77 16.53 16.24 0.82
CA LEU A 77 15.91 14.93 0.79
C LEU A 77 14.69 14.95 -0.13
N TRP A 78 14.65 13.98 -1.03
CA TRP A 78 13.57 13.79 -2.00
C TRP A 78 12.85 12.47 -1.71
N LEU A 79 11.54 12.56 -1.43
CA LEU A 79 10.66 11.42 -1.26
C LEU A 79 9.83 11.22 -2.53
N TRP A 80 9.89 10.03 -3.08
CA TRP A 80 9.22 9.64 -4.31
C TRP A 80 8.19 8.58 -3.99
N ASN A 81 6.91 8.96 -3.98
CA ASN A 81 5.81 8.06 -3.64
C ASN A 81 5.15 7.53 -4.92
N PHE A 82 5.38 6.26 -5.24
CA PHE A 82 4.81 5.53 -6.37
C PHE A 82 3.59 4.68 -5.97
N ALA A 83 3.06 4.88 -4.78
CA ALA A 83 1.90 4.14 -4.32
C ALA A 83 0.64 4.50 -5.10
N CYS A 84 -0.15 3.49 -5.44
CA CYS A 84 -1.42 3.67 -6.13
C CYS A 84 -2.46 2.67 -5.63
N GLU A 85 -3.68 3.16 -5.40
CA GLU A 85 -4.82 2.33 -4.99
C GLU A 85 -5.05 1.18 -5.97
N GLY A 86 -5.20 -0.03 -5.44
CA GLY A 86 -5.52 -1.21 -6.22
C GLY A 86 -4.37 -1.82 -7.00
N GLN A 87 -3.15 -1.32 -6.83
CA GLN A 87 -1.96 -1.95 -7.42
C GLN A 87 -1.51 -3.18 -6.62
N THR A 88 -1.11 -4.19 -7.35
CA THR A 88 -0.50 -5.43 -6.87
C THR A 88 1.01 -5.44 -7.12
N VAL A 89 1.72 -6.36 -6.49
CA VAL A 89 3.19 -6.45 -6.55
C VAL A 89 3.75 -6.54 -7.98
N ASP A 90 3.04 -7.18 -8.89
CA ASP A 90 3.43 -7.33 -10.29
C ASP A 90 3.45 -5.98 -11.04
N SER A 91 2.63 -5.03 -10.66
CA SER A 91 2.63 -3.69 -11.26
C SER A 91 3.84 -2.83 -10.87
N ASP A 92 4.57 -3.18 -9.81
CA ASP A 92 5.75 -2.44 -9.38
C ASP A 92 6.94 -2.59 -10.35
N PHE A 93 6.97 -3.66 -11.14
CA PHE A 93 8.00 -3.85 -12.17
C PHE A 93 8.01 -2.74 -13.23
N ASP A 94 6.87 -2.11 -13.47
CA ASP A 94 6.75 -0.98 -14.42
C ASP A 94 7.49 0.27 -13.93
N TRP A 95 7.72 0.39 -12.62
CA TRP A 95 8.43 1.51 -12.01
C TRP A 95 9.95 1.35 -12.00
N LEU A 96 10.48 0.15 -12.15
CA LEU A 96 11.90 -0.15 -12.02
C LEU A 96 12.82 0.73 -12.89
N PRO A 97 12.50 0.99 -14.18
CA PRO A 97 13.34 1.86 -14.98
C PRO A 97 13.44 3.29 -14.44
N LEU A 98 12.37 3.80 -13.83
CA LEU A 98 12.35 5.12 -13.22
C LEU A 98 13.10 5.13 -11.90
N ILE A 99 12.87 4.13 -11.06
CA ILE A 99 13.56 3.96 -9.78
C ILE A 99 15.07 3.89 -9.99
N ALA A 100 15.53 3.15 -11.00
CA ALA A 100 16.94 3.05 -11.34
C ALA A 100 17.56 4.42 -11.71
N LEU A 101 16.81 5.28 -12.38
CA LEU A 101 17.28 6.64 -12.72
C LEU A 101 17.41 7.54 -11.48
N LEU A 102 16.56 7.35 -10.48
CA LEU A 102 16.57 8.14 -9.23
C LEU A 102 17.76 7.79 -8.33
N ARG A 103 18.38 6.61 -8.52
CA ARG A 103 19.47 6.10 -7.67
C ARG A 103 19.16 6.26 -6.19
N PRO A 104 18.06 5.65 -5.68
CA PRO A 104 17.59 5.87 -4.34
C PRO A 104 18.59 5.35 -3.30
N GLU A 105 18.75 6.09 -2.21
CA GLU A 105 19.47 5.67 -1.03
C GLU A 105 18.69 4.62 -0.23
N VAL A 106 17.37 4.79 -0.18
CA VAL A 106 16.43 3.89 0.51
C VAL A 106 15.21 3.63 -0.38
N ILE A 107 14.79 2.38 -0.46
CA ILE A 107 13.51 1.99 -1.06
C ILE A 107 12.68 1.31 0.03
N VAL A 108 11.45 1.78 0.20
CA VAL A 108 10.45 1.20 1.12
C VAL A 108 9.38 0.50 0.30
N VAL A 109 9.17 -0.78 0.54
CA VAL A 109 8.18 -1.61 -0.14
C VAL A 109 7.10 -2.03 0.83
N PHE A 110 5.85 -1.62 0.58
CA PHE A 110 4.69 -2.02 1.37
C PHE A 110 3.64 -2.67 0.46
N ARG A 111 3.77 -3.97 0.25
CA ARG A 111 2.93 -4.78 -0.63
C ARG A 111 2.45 -6.04 0.06
N GLY A 112 1.36 -6.61 -0.45
CA GLY A 112 0.81 -7.87 -0.01
C GLY A 112 -0.56 -7.74 0.65
N SER A 113 -0.94 -6.58 1.17
CA SER A 113 -2.23 -6.41 1.84
C SER A 113 -3.40 -6.67 0.90
N LEU A 114 -3.33 -6.12 -0.31
CA LEU A 114 -4.38 -6.27 -1.31
C LEU A 114 -4.48 -7.71 -1.82
N GLU A 115 -3.34 -8.34 -2.06
CA GLU A 115 -3.19 -9.70 -2.55
C GLU A 115 -3.68 -10.74 -1.54
N SER A 116 -3.49 -10.45 -0.25
CA SER A 116 -3.65 -11.42 0.84
C SER A 116 -5.00 -11.36 1.55
N ILE A 117 -5.81 -10.30 1.35
CA ILE A 117 -7.17 -10.25 1.92
C ILE A 117 -8.00 -11.42 1.40
N ILE A 118 -8.57 -12.20 2.34
CA ILE A 118 -9.49 -13.28 2.01
C ILE A 118 -10.83 -12.72 1.53
N ARG A 119 -11.17 -13.04 0.29
CA ARG A 119 -12.40 -12.62 -0.39
C ARG A 119 -13.21 -13.81 -0.89
N PRO A 120 -14.51 -13.65 -1.17
CA PRO A 120 -15.29 -14.74 -1.75
C PRO A 120 -14.66 -15.28 -3.04
N ALA A 121 -14.47 -16.59 -3.14
CA ALA A 121 -13.84 -17.24 -4.30
C ALA A 121 -14.55 -16.92 -5.63
N MET A 122 -15.84 -16.58 -5.60
CA MET A 122 -16.63 -16.15 -6.74
C MET A 122 -16.04 -14.93 -7.46
N ILE A 123 -15.22 -14.13 -6.79
CA ILE A 123 -14.52 -12.99 -7.39
C ILE A 123 -13.59 -13.47 -8.51
N ARG A 124 -12.86 -14.56 -8.27
CA ARG A 124 -11.93 -15.15 -9.25
C ARG A 124 -12.66 -16.01 -10.29
N ASP A 125 -13.60 -16.83 -9.81
CA ASP A 125 -14.24 -17.85 -10.66
C ASP A 125 -15.39 -17.28 -11.52
N GLY A 126 -15.93 -16.11 -11.15
CA GLY A 126 -17.07 -15.52 -11.84
C GLY A 126 -18.43 -16.19 -11.56
N ASP A 127 -18.46 -17.24 -10.72
CA ASP A 127 -19.65 -18.04 -10.40
C ASP A 127 -20.48 -17.40 -9.28
N TRP A 128 -21.12 -16.26 -9.61
CA TRP A 128 -21.88 -15.47 -8.67
C TRP A 128 -23.29 -15.99 -8.48
N PRO A 129 -23.79 -16.14 -7.24
CA PRO A 129 -25.19 -16.41 -7.00
C PRO A 129 -26.10 -15.34 -7.61
N TRP A 130 -27.25 -15.76 -8.12
CA TRP A 130 -28.21 -14.90 -8.82
C TRP A 130 -28.67 -13.68 -7.99
N TRP A 131 -28.66 -13.78 -6.65
CA TRP A 131 -29.08 -12.71 -5.75
C TRP A 131 -28.02 -11.62 -5.54
N VAL A 132 -26.79 -11.81 -6.03
CA VAL A 132 -25.74 -10.79 -5.96
C VAL A 132 -25.86 -9.85 -7.14
N PRO A 133 -26.14 -8.55 -6.90
CA PRO A 133 -26.24 -7.56 -7.96
C PRO A 133 -24.95 -7.47 -8.79
N PRO A 134 -25.02 -7.28 -10.12
CA PRO A 134 -23.83 -7.13 -10.96
C PRO A 134 -22.86 -6.05 -10.48
N SER A 135 -23.35 -4.93 -9.95
CA SER A 135 -22.54 -3.83 -9.40
C SER A 135 -21.75 -4.20 -8.11
N TRP A 136 -22.01 -5.38 -7.53
CA TRP A 136 -21.31 -5.89 -6.34
C TRP A 136 -20.28 -6.97 -6.68
N ARG A 137 -20.20 -7.38 -7.95
CA ARG A 137 -19.33 -8.49 -8.41
C ARG A 137 -17.91 -8.04 -8.73
N GLY A 138 -17.52 -6.85 -8.28
CA GLY A 138 -16.15 -6.36 -8.47
C GLY A 138 -15.21 -6.83 -7.36
N TYR A 139 -13.93 -6.73 -7.63
CA TYR A 139 -12.84 -7.19 -6.78
C TYR A 139 -12.96 -6.70 -5.32
N ALA A 140 -13.04 -5.40 -5.07
CA ALA A 140 -13.26 -4.80 -3.76
C ALA A 140 -14.68 -4.25 -3.57
N ALA A 141 -15.63 -4.64 -4.44
CA ALA A 141 -16.95 -4.02 -4.47
C ALA A 141 -17.80 -4.25 -3.21
N MET A 142 -17.50 -5.33 -2.46
CA MET A 142 -18.14 -5.66 -1.19
C MET A 142 -17.24 -5.46 0.02
N ASP A 143 -16.01 -4.98 -0.16
CA ASP A 143 -15.14 -4.66 0.96
C ASP A 143 -15.71 -3.46 1.74
N PRO A 144 -15.54 -3.42 3.08
CA PRO A 144 -15.94 -2.29 3.88
C PRO A 144 -15.25 -1.00 3.40
N ARG A 145 -15.93 0.12 3.52
CA ARG A 145 -15.36 1.42 3.13
C ARG A 145 -14.67 2.09 4.30
N CYS A 146 -13.49 2.64 4.06
CA CYS A 146 -12.74 3.41 5.04
C CYS A 146 -13.34 4.81 5.30
N TYR A 147 -14.18 5.34 4.40
CA TYR A 147 -14.77 6.67 4.53
C TYR A 147 -16.22 6.72 4.03
N PHE A 148 -16.94 7.76 4.47
CA PHE A 148 -18.29 8.09 4.02
C PHE A 148 -18.39 9.56 3.64
N SER A 149 -19.44 9.87 2.86
CA SER A 149 -19.78 11.25 2.52
C SER A 149 -19.93 12.14 3.76
N SER A 150 -19.49 13.38 3.66
CA SER A 150 -19.71 14.41 4.69
C SER A 150 -21.19 14.78 4.85
N THR A 151 -21.99 14.64 3.79
CA THR A 151 -23.43 14.93 3.80
C THR A 151 -24.17 13.78 4.49
N TRP A 152 -24.93 14.06 5.54
CA TRP A 152 -25.51 13.03 6.38
C TRP A 152 -26.47 12.07 5.66
N TRP A 153 -27.30 12.56 4.72
CA TRP A 153 -28.17 11.70 3.91
C TRP A 153 -27.40 10.73 3.02
N SER A 154 -26.40 11.23 2.32
CA SER A 154 -25.52 10.41 1.50
C SER A 154 -24.74 9.40 2.36
N ARG A 155 -24.32 9.84 3.54
CA ARG A 155 -23.66 8.98 4.53
C ARG A 155 -24.58 7.87 5.02
N ALA A 156 -25.82 8.19 5.40
CA ALA A 156 -26.78 7.19 5.85
C ALA A 156 -27.06 6.13 4.77
N LYS A 157 -27.23 6.56 3.52
CA LYS A 157 -27.37 5.67 2.36
C LYS A 157 -26.13 4.78 2.17
N GLN A 158 -24.93 5.38 2.22
CA GLN A 158 -23.68 4.64 2.07
C GLN A 158 -23.51 3.59 3.19
N VAL A 159 -23.76 3.96 4.46
CA VAL A 159 -23.69 3.03 5.59
C VAL A 159 -24.65 1.87 5.42
N SER A 160 -25.90 2.13 4.99
CA SER A 160 -26.90 1.09 4.77
C SER A 160 -26.47 0.12 3.65
N VAL A 161 -25.99 0.65 2.52
CA VAL A 161 -25.51 -0.18 1.40
C VAL A 161 -24.27 -0.97 1.80
N ASP A 162 -23.33 -0.35 2.51
CA ASP A 162 -22.11 -0.98 2.99
C ASP A 162 -22.41 -2.15 3.94
N THR A 163 -23.34 -1.93 4.87
CA THR A 163 -23.82 -2.98 5.79
C THR A 163 -24.44 -4.17 5.03
N LEU A 164 -25.24 -3.89 3.99
CA LEU A 164 -25.82 -4.94 3.15
C LEU A 164 -24.75 -5.71 2.38
N LYS A 165 -23.78 -5.02 1.81
CA LYS A 165 -22.64 -5.61 1.10
C LYS A 165 -21.80 -6.50 2.03
N GLN A 166 -21.51 -6.03 3.23
CA GLN A 166 -20.79 -6.79 4.26
C GLN A 166 -21.55 -8.07 4.65
N LYS A 167 -22.87 -7.99 4.88
CA LYS A 167 -23.69 -9.17 5.15
C LYS A 167 -23.70 -10.15 3.97
N ALA A 168 -23.79 -9.64 2.73
CA ALA A 168 -23.71 -10.46 1.53
C ALA A 168 -22.35 -11.17 1.42
N ARG A 169 -21.25 -10.43 1.64
CA ARG A 169 -19.90 -10.98 1.67
C ARG A 169 -19.74 -12.09 2.70
N LEU A 170 -20.17 -11.86 3.93
CA LEU A 170 -20.14 -12.88 5.00
C LEU A 170 -20.95 -14.12 4.64
N ARG A 171 -22.11 -13.95 3.97
CA ARG A 171 -22.91 -15.08 3.47
C ARG A 171 -22.20 -15.85 2.38
N LEU A 172 -21.53 -15.16 1.45
CA LEU A 172 -20.74 -15.81 0.39
C LEU A 172 -19.59 -16.61 0.97
N LEU A 173 -18.85 -16.06 1.94
CA LEU A 173 -17.77 -16.75 2.65
C LEU A 173 -18.23 -18.00 3.41
N LYS A 174 -19.51 -18.02 3.87
CA LYS A 174 -20.11 -19.21 4.48
C LYS A 174 -20.53 -20.27 3.45
N LEU A 175 -20.91 -19.85 2.25
CA LEU A 175 -21.32 -20.77 1.18
C LEU A 175 -20.11 -21.48 0.56
N ARG A 176 -19.00 -20.78 0.45
CA ARG A 176 -17.75 -21.30 -0.09
C ARG A 176 -16.58 -20.61 0.58
N PRO A 177 -15.53 -21.35 0.96
CA PRO A 177 -14.31 -20.77 1.53
C PRO A 177 -13.79 -19.60 0.70
N GLY A 178 -13.34 -18.56 1.37
CA GLY A 178 -12.71 -17.43 0.73
C GLY A 178 -11.28 -17.74 0.32
N GLU A 179 -10.77 -16.95 -0.61
CA GLU A 179 -9.42 -17.09 -1.15
C GLU A 179 -8.74 -15.72 -1.22
N PRO A 180 -7.40 -15.67 -1.12
CA PRO A 180 -6.65 -14.46 -1.43
C PRO A 180 -6.72 -14.15 -2.93
N LEU A 181 -6.42 -12.92 -3.32
CA LEU A 181 -6.36 -12.55 -4.73
C LEU A 181 -5.23 -13.29 -5.45
N MET A 182 -4.09 -13.39 -4.79
CA MET A 182 -2.89 -14.02 -5.31
C MET A 182 -2.48 -15.17 -4.40
N ASP A 183 -2.12 -16.29 -5.00
CA ASP A 183 -1.54 -17.42 -4.27
C ASP A 183 -0.25 -16.98 -3.57
N LEU A 184 0.01 -17.53 -2.38
CA LEU A 184 1.16 -17.15 -1.55
C LEU A 184 2.49 -17.36 -2.26
N GLU A 185 2.66 -18.48 -2.97
CA GLU A 185 3.92 -18.79 -3.65
C GLU A 185 4.11 -17.94 -4.92
N ILE A 186 3.02 -17.60 -5.60
CA ILE A 186 3.06 -16.63 -6.72
C ILE A 186 3.45 -15.26 -6.18
N PHE A 187 2.82 -14.81 -5.09
CA PHE A 187 3.16 -13.55 -4.43
C PHE A 187 4.63 -13.51 -4.00
N ALA A 188 5.10 -14.55 -3.31
CA ALA A 188 6.48 -14.66 -2.86
C ALA A 188 7.47 -14.64 -4.04
N THR A 189 7.15 -15.33 -5.14
CA THR A 189 7.98 -15.33 -6.36
C THR A 189 8.05 -13.93 -6.98
N CYS A 190 6.93 -13.22 -7.09
CA CYS A 190 6.91 -11.84 -7.58
C CYS A 190 7.70 -10.92 -6.66
N GLN A 191 7.53 -11.06 -5.34
CA GLN A 191 8.23 -10.24 -4.35
C GLN A 191 9.75 -10.49 -4.40
N THR A 192 10.20 -11.75 -4.50
CA THR A 192 11.61 -12.10 -4.70
C THR A 192 12.19 -11.43 -5.95
N GLY A 193 11.49 -11.56 -7.09
CA GLY A 193 11.91 -10.94 -8.34
C GLY A 193 12.00 -9.41 -8.25
N LEU A 194 11.06 -8.77 -7.57
CA LEU A 194 11.05 -7.33 -7.33
C LEU A 194 12.23 -6.92 -6.44
N LEU A 195 12.40 -7.55 -5.27
CA LEU A 195 13.46 -7.20 -4.31
C LEU A 195 14.84 -7.35 -4.92
N LYS A 196 15.09 -8.42 -5.68
CA LYS A 196 16.35 -8.63 -6.40
C LYS A 196 16.68 -7.44 -7.33
N GLN A 197 15.69 -6.90 -8.05
CA GLN A 197 15.92 -5.77 -8.94
C GLN A 197 16.08 -4.45 -8.16
N LEU A 198 15.34 -4.26 -7.07
CA LEU A 198 15.47 -3.09 -6.21
C LEU A 198 16.82 -3.04 -5.48
N ARG A 199 17.32 -4.19 -5.02
CA ARG A 199 18.66 -4.30 -4.42
C ARG A 199 19.79 -3.97 -5.41
N ALA A 200 19.58 -4.22 -6.69
CA ALA A 200 20.54 -3.85 -7.72
C ALA A 200 20.67 -2.32 -7.94
N VAL A 201 19.68 -1.53 -7.52
CA VAL A 201 19.62 -0.08 -7.75
C VAL A 201 19.64 0.76 -6.47
N SER A 202 19.51 0.15 -5.30
CA SER A 202 19.56 0.81 -4.00
C SER A 202 20.40 0.02 -3.00
N PRO A 203 21.25 0.69 -2.21
CA PRO A 203 22.02 0.02 -1.14
C PRO A 203 21.13 -0.48 -0.01
N ARG A 204 19.92 0.09 0.16
CA ARG A 204 19.01 -0.26 1.26
C ARG A 204 17.59 -0.42 0.77
N VAL A 205 17.02 -1.60 0.95
CA VAL A 205 15.62 -1.90 0.66
C VAL A 205 14.95 -2.38 1.95
N LEU A 206 13.87 -1.70 2.35
CA LEU A 206 13.08 -2.00 3.53
C LEU A 206 11.71 -2.53 3.10
N VAL A 207 11.41 -3.77 3.47
CA VAL A 207 10.12 -4.41 3.26
C VAL A 207 9.27 -4.25 4.51
N LEU A 208 8.09 -3.69 4.38
CA LEU A 208 7.15 -3.54 5.48
C LEU A 208 6.21 -4.73 5.55
N GLY A 209 6.06 -5.29 6.73
CA GLY A 209 5.07 -6.31 7.01
C GLY A 209 3.65 -5.79 6.86
N LEU A 210 2.69 -6.68 6.70
CA LEU A 210 1.28 -6.32 6.59
C LEU A 210 0.77 -5.75 7.92
N LEU A 211 -0.05 -4.71 7.82
CA LEU A 211 -0.77 -4.18 8.98
C LEU A 211 -1.83 -5.18 9.46
N PRO A 212 -2.10 -5.22 10.75
CA PRO A 212 -3.19 -6.03 11.25
C PRO A 212 -4.52 -5.60 10.62
N VAL A 213 -5.41 -6.57 10.41
CA VAL A 213 -6.73 -6.36 9.80
C VAL A 213 -7.82 -6.90 10.72
N ASP A 214 -8.96 -6.18 10.79
CA ASP A 214 -10.09 -6.61 11.59
C ASP A 214 -10.74 -7.90 11.04
N GLY A 215 -10.66 -8.98 11.80
CA GLY A 215 -11.27 -10.27 11.44
C GLY A 215 -12.78 -10.27 11.37
N VAL A 216 -13.48 -9.29 11.96
CA VAL A 216 -14.93 -9.13 11.82
C VAL A 216 -15.26 -8.56 10.42
N CYS A 217 -14.46 -7.59 9.98
CA CYS A 217 -14.59 -7.01 8.64
C CYS A 217 -14.03 -7.93 7.55
N PHE A 218 -12.94 -8.66 7.84
CA PHE A 218 -12.22 -9.50 6.90
C PHE A 218 -11.95 -10.91 7.47
N PRO A 219 -12.99 -11.76 7.60
CA PRO A 219 -12.85 -13.10 8.17
C PRO A 219 -11.80 -13.94 7.45
N GLY A 220 -10.93 -14.58 8.23
CA GLY A 220 -9.84 -15.41 7.73
C GLY A 220 -8.58 -14.64 7.37
N SER A 221 -8.66 -13.34 7.11
CA SER A 221 -7.49 -12.54 6.72
C SER A 221 -6.46 -12.36 7.83
N PRO A 222 -6.80 -12.18 9.13
CA PRO A 222 -5.78 -12.02 10.16
C PRO A 222 -4.78 -13.17 10.19
N ALA A 223 -5.24 -14.41 10.27
CA ALA A 223 -4.37 -15.59 10.28
C ALA A 223 -3.58 -15.75 8.97
N HIS A 224 -4.19 -15.38 7.83
CA HIS A 224 -3.48 -15.42 6.56
C HIS A 224 -2.39 -14.33 6.48
N PHE A 225 -2.61 -13.16 7.05
CA PHE A 225 -1.61 -12.08 7.12
C PHE A 225 -0.37 -12.48 7.94
N GLU A 226 -0.55 -13.26 9.00
CA GLU A 226 0.57 -13.82 9.77
C GLU A 226 1.45 -14.70 8.89
N ILE A 227 0.84 -15.63 8.15
CA ILE A 227 1.55 -16.51 7.21
C ILE A 227 2.28 -15.71 6.13
N VAL A 228 1.62 -14.68 5.58
CA VAL A 228 2.23 -13.80 4.57
C VAL A 228 3.39 -13.00 5.15
N ASN A 229 3.27 -12.50 6.39
CA ASN A 229 4.36 -11.79 7.06
C ASN A 229 5.59 -12.68 7.30
N GLU A 230 5.37 -13.93 7.71
CA GLU A 230 6.47 -14.91 7.82
C GLU A 230 7.15 -15.12 6.47
N ARG A 231 6.36 -15.30 5.41
CA ARG A 231 6.89 -15.48 4.07
C ARG A 231 7.60 -14.25 3.51
N LEU A 232 7.10 -13.03 3.81
CA LEU A 232 7.76 -11.78 3.46
C LEU A 232 9.11 -11.63 4.17
N ALA A 233 9.20 -12.02 5.45
CA ALA A 233 10.45 -11.99 6.20
C ALA A 233 11.49 -12.94 5.58
N GLU A 234 11.10 -14.18 5.23
CA GLU A 234 11.97 -15.15 4.54
C GLU A 234 12.48 -14.61 3.20
N VAL A 235 11.59 -14.03 2.39
CA VAL A 235 11.94 -13.46 1.08
C VAL A 235 12.87 -12.25 1.25
N ALA A 236 12.61 -11.40 2.23
CA ALA A 236 13.46 -10.24 2.50
C ALA A 236 14.87 -10.67 2.94
N GLU A 237 14.98 -11.66 3.84
CA GLU A 237 16.26 -12.21 4.26
C GLU A 237 17.03 -12.83 3.08
N ALA A 238 16.37 -13.61 2.24
CA ALA A 238 16.99 -14.25 1.09
C ALA A 238 17.54 -13.27 0.06
N GLU A 239 16.91 -12.09 -0.09
CA GLU A 239 17.32 -11.03 -1.02
C GLU A 239 18.10 -9.89 -0.33
N GLU A 240 18.61 -10.12 0.87
CA GLU A 240 19.39 -9.14 1.65
C GLU A 240 18.66 -7.81 1.85
N ALA A 241 17.33 -7.83 1.94
CA ALA A 241 16.50 -6.68 2.29
C ALA A 241 16.15 -6.69 3.78
N GLU A 242 15.94 -5.51 4.34
CA GLU A 242 15.48 -5.38 5.73
C GLU A 242 13.97 -5.68 5.80
N PHE A 243 13.54 -6.43 6.81
CA PHE A 243 12.12 -6.65 7.08
C PHE A 243 11.69 -5.96 8.36
N LEU A 244 10.68 -5.10 8.28
CA LEU A 244 10.08 -4.43 9.42
C LEU A 244 8.68 -4.96 9.70
N ASN A 245 8.54 -5.79 10.72
CA ASN A 245 7.23 -6.16 11.25
C ASN A 245 6.74 -5.09 12.23
N TRP A 246 5.99 -4.13 11.74
CA TRP A 246 5.46 -3.02 12.52
C TRP A 246 4.11 -3.31 13.18
N GLY A 247 3.41 -4.38 12.77
CA GLY A 247 2.10 -4.75 13.31
C GLY A 247 2.07 -4.88 14.83
N PRO A 248 2.99 -5.61 15.46
CA PRO A 248 3.05 -5.75 16.92
C PRO A 248 3.35 -4.45 17.68
N GLN A 249 3.90 -3.45 17.02
CA GLN A 249 4.25 -2.14 17.62
C GLN A 249 3.05 -1.18 17.67
N LEU A 250 1.92 -1.57 17.08
CA LEU A 250 0.73 -0.74 17.00
C LEU A 250 -0.32 -1.21 18.00
N ASP A 251 -0.70 -0.34 18.92
CA ASP A 251 -1.91 -0.56 19.72
C ASP A 251 -3.14 -0.30 18.84
N GLN A 252 -3.91 -1.38 18.57
CA GLN A 252 -4.86 -1.44 17.46
C GLN A 252 -6.14 -0.62 17.65
N ASN A 253 -6.46 -0.18 18.88
CA ASN A 253 -7.84 0.21 19.16
C ASN A 253 -8.33 1.51 18.53
N ASP A 254 -7.45 2.45 18.15
CA ASP A 254 -7.83 3.75 17.58
C ASP A 254 -7.03 4.17 16.34
N LEU A 255 -6.28 3.24 15.74
CA LEU A 255 -5.34 3.56 14.66
C LEU A 255 -5.94 3.40 13.26
N PHE A 256 -7.07 2.69 13.15
CA PHE A 256 -7.69 2.37 11.87
C PHE A 256 -9.05 3.04 11.69
N TYR A 257 -9.45 3.19 10.44
CA TYR A 257 -10.82 3.56 10.13
C TYR A 257 -11.77 2.41 10.45
N ARG A 258 -13.06 2.68 10.34
CA ARG A 258 -14.14 1.72 10.59
C ARG A 258 -14.10 0.45 9.74
N ASP A 259 -13.32 0.40 8.68
CA ASP A 259 -13.09 -0.80 7.88
C ASP A 259 -12.10 -1.77 8.55
N GLY A 260 -11.41 -1.32 9.59
CA GLY A 260 -10.42 -2.11 10.30
C GLY A 260 -9.21 -2.51 9.44
N PHE A 261 -8.92 -1.70 8.41
CA PHE A 261 -7.86 -1.99 7.45
C PHE A 261 -7.01 -0.75 7.12
N HIS A 262 -7.64 0.37 6.75
CA HIS A 262 -6.92 1.58 6.42
C HIS A 262 -6.59 2.39 7.68
N PRO A 263 -5.32 2.79 7.87
CA PRO A 263 -4.92 3.65 8.98
C PRO A 263 -5.63 5.01 8.92
N ASN A 264 -6.12 5.46 10.05
CA ASN A 264 -6.58 6.85 10.20
C ASN A 264 -5.40 7.80 10.40
N ALA A 265 -5.63 9.09 10.65
CA ALA A 265 -4.57 10.07 10.82
C ALA A 265 -3.61 9.72 11.98
N THR A 266 -4.13 9.18 13.08
CA THR A 266 -3.33 8.74 14.24
C THR A 266 -2.48 7.52 13.88
N GLY A 267 -3.07 6.56 13.18
CA GLY A 267 -2.35 5.37 12.68
C GLY A 267 -1.26 5.74 11.69
N ALA A 268 -1.56 6.65 10.75
CA ALA A 268 -0.57 7.14 9.79
C ALA A 268 0.61 7.83 10.48
N ALA A 269 0.36 8.62 11.53
CA ALA A 269 1.41 9.27 12.30
C ALA A 269 2.27 8.26 13.10
N ALA A 270 1.65 7.24 13.71
CA ALA A 270 2.36 6.18 14.41
C ALA A 270 3.27 5.38 13.45
N LEU A 271 2.73 4.99 12.30
CA LEU A 271 3.52 4.31 11.26
C LEU A 271 4.69 5.16 10.77
N ALA A 272 4.47 6.46 10.57
CA ALA A 272 5.52 7.38 10.16
C ALA A 272 6.64 7.47 11.21
N THR A 273 6.30 7.43 12.50
CA THR A 273 7.29 7.45 13.59
C THR A 273 8.15 6.20 13.58
N ILE A 274 7.54 5.02 13.51
CA ILE A 274 8.24 3.74 13.43
C ILE A 274 9.16 3.71 12.22
N LEU A 275 8.63 4.12 11.05
CA LEU A 275 9.39 4.13 9.81
C LEU A 275 10.56 5.12 9.85
N ARG A 276 10.36 6.31 10.43
CA ARG A 276 11.43 7.30 10.60
C ARG A 276 12.56 6.76 11.44
N GLU A 277 12.23 6.14 12.56
CA GLU A 277 13.24 5.54 13.46
C GLU A 277 14.02 4.46 12.73
N GLN A 278 13.35 3.58 11.99
CA GLN A 278 14.01 2.53 11.23
C GLN A 278 14.91 3.07 10.13
N ILE A 279 14.48 4.09 9.37
CA ILE A 279 15.29 4.61 8.25
C ILE A 279 16.49 5.43 8.73
N LEU A 280 16.37 6.13 9.85
CA LEU A 280 17.45 6.98 10.36
C LEU A 280 18.51 6.24 11.19
N LEU A 281 18.27 4.96 11.53
CA LEU A 281 19.27 4.04 12.09
C LEU A 281 20.27 3.60 11.01
#